data_c63c647cc0b43fd6cbaf65680a9eb39c
#
_entry.id   c63c647cc0b43fd6cbaf65680a9eb39c
#
_cell.length_a   1.000
_cell.length_b   1.000
_cell.length_c   1.000
_cell.angle_alpha   90.00
_cell.angle_beta   90.00
_cell.angle_gamma   90.00
#
_symmetry.space_group_name_H-M   'P 1'
#
loop_
_entity.id
_entity.type
_entity.pdbx_description
1 polymer ?
#
loop_
_entity_poly.entity_id
_entity_poly.type
_entity_poly.pdbx_seq_one_letter_code
_entity_poly.pdbx_strand_id
1 'polypeptide(L)'
;CLILAGKVGSNIASEIGSMRITEQIDAMDMMGVNSAGFLVLPKILSATFLSPLLMLLSLVLGLLGGWVVVEATQIIPPPSYITGIKAFYNGFYIFYSCFKMSLFCFLISSISAFNGYYAKGGSLGVGRSSTQSIVTISILILLFDLIVTQLMLY
;
A
#
# COMPACT_ATOMS: atom_id res chain seq x y z
N CYS A 1 -0.42 -0.56 -6.17
CA CYS A 1 -0.14 0.42 -5.07
C CYS A 1 -1.17 1.54 -5.01
N LEU A 2 -1.51 2.22 -6.12
CA LEU A 2 -2.45 3.36 -6.11
C LEU A 2 -3.85 2.99 -5.55
N ILE A 3 -4.38 1.83 -5.91
CA ILE A 3 -5.67 1.33 -5.36
C ILE A 3 -5.55 1.08 -3.85
N LEU A 4 -4.43 0.52 -3.40
CA LEU A 4 -4.16 0.32 -1.97
C LEU A 4 -4.01 1.66 -1.24
N ALA A 5 -3.37 2.66 -1.84
CA ALA A 5 -3.29 4.01 -1.30
C ALA A 5 -4.68 4.61 -1.06
N GLY A 6 -5.59 4.44 -2.04
CA GLY A 6 -6.99 4.88 -1.91
C GLY A 6 -7.75 4.14 -0.82
N LYS A 7 -7.68 2.82 -0.77
CA LYS A 7 -8.48 2.01 0.17
C LYS A 7 -7.86 1.95 1.58
N VAL A 8 -6.60 1.52 1.66
CA VAL A 8 -5.91 1.33 2.95
C VAL A 8 -5.52 2.68 3.54
N GLY A 9 -5.00 3.60 2.71
CA GLY A 9 -4.60 4.92 3.15
C GLY A 9 -5.76 5.73 3.72
N SER A 10 -6.91 5.76 3.03
CA SER A 10 -8.09 6.46 3.54
C SER A 10 -8.64 5.83 4.83
N ASN A 11 -8.66 4.49 4.92
CA ASN A 11 -9.14 3.81 6.13
C ASN A 11 -8.26 4.12 7.34
N ILE A 12 -6.93 4.06 7.21
CA ILE A 12 -6.00 4.38 8.30
C ILE A 12 -6.18 5.84 8.73
N ALA A 13 -6.25 6.77 7.76
CA ALA A 13 -6.41 8.19 8.05
C ALA A 13 -7.75 8.50 8.73
N SER A 14 -8.86 7.88 8.27
CA SER A 14 -10.18 8.10 8.86
C SER A 14 -10.31 7.46 10.25
N GLU A 15 -9.75 6.27 10.46
CA GLU A 15 -9.79 5.57 11.73
C GLU A 15 -9.00 6.34 12.82
N ILE A 16 -7.74 6.71 12.53
CA ILE A 16 -6.93 7.49 13.47
C ILE A 16 -7.53 8.90 13.64
N GLY A 17 -8.04 9.51 12.56
CA GLY A 17 -8.70 10.80 12.61
C GLY A 17 -9.98 10.78 13.47
N SER A 18 -10.78 9.71 13.41
CA SER A 18 -11.95 9.56 14.25
C SER A 18 -11.58 9.40 15.74
N MET A 19 -10.52 8.65 16.05
CA MET A 19 -9.99 8.53 17.41
C MET A 19 -9.45 9.86 17.93
N ARG A 20 -8.91 10.71 17.05
CA ARG A 20 -8.47 12.05 17.41
C ARG A 20 -9.59 12.97 17.79
N ILE A 21 -10.65 13.04 16.97
CA ILE A 21 -11.80 13.93 17.24
C ILE A 21 -12.71 13.47 18.38
N THR A 22 -12.67 12.18 18.73
CA THR A 22 -13.36 11.62 19.91
C THR A 22 -12.53 11.67 21.19
N GLU A 23 -11.38 12.38 21.16
CA GLU A 23 -10.47 12.55 22.30
C GLU A 23 -9.90 11.26 22.89
N GLN A 24 -10.01 10.11 22.16
CA GLN A 24 -9.46 8.84 22.60
C GLN A 24 -7.92 8.87 22.67
N ILE A 25 -7.29 9.59 21.75
CA ILE A 25 -5.82 9.77 21.72
C ILE A 25 -5.39 10.60 22.93
N ASP A 26 -6.11 11.69 23.23
CA ASP A 26 -5.80 12.55 24.35
C ASP A 26 -6.02 11.81 25.70
N ALA A 27 -7.04 10.95 25.79
CA ALA A 27 -7.26 10.11 26.96
C ALA A 27 -6.11 9.11 27.17
N MET A 28 -5.56 8.50 26.12
CA MET A 28 -4.39 7.63 26.25
C MET A 28 -3.14 8.38 26.69
N ASP A 29 -2.91 9.57 26.16
CA ASP A 29 -1.78 10.40 26.55
C ASP A 29 -1.89 10.85 28.02
N MET A 30 -3.09 11.14 28.51
CA MET A 30 -3.35 11.44 29.92
C MET A 30 -3.10 10.24 30.85
N MET A 31 -3.29 9.01 30.35
CA MET A 31 -2.95 7.78 31.10
C MET A 31 -1.44 7.45 31.05
N GLY A 32 -0.63 8.27 30.40
CA GLY A 32 0.82 8.06 30.28
C GLY A 32 1.22 7.03 29.22
N VAL A 33 0.29 6.64 28.35
CA VAL A 33 0.55 5.72 27.24
C VAL A 33 0.95 6.54 26.01
N ASN A 34 2.07 6.18 25.36
CA ASN A 34 2.45 6.80 24.10
C ASN A 34 1.49 6.37 22.98
N SER A 35 0.50 7.21 22.69
CA SER A 35 -0.55 6.95 21.70
C SER A 35 -0.01 6.68 20.30
N ALA A 36 1.02 7.40 19.87
CA ALA A 36 1.65 7.19 18.58
C ALA A 36 2.31 5.80 18.46
N GLY A 37 3.06 5.39 19.47
CA GLY A 37 3.69 4.07 19.50
C GLY A 37 2.69 2.92 19.60
N PHE A 38 1.58 3.12 20.28
CA PHE A 38 0.57 2.09 20.49
C PHE A 38 -0.41 1.94 19.31
N LEU A 39 -0.82 3.02 18.67
CA LEU A 39 -1.81 3.03 17.58
C LEU A 39 -1.17 2.99 16.18
N VAL A 40 -0.16 3.82 15.96
CA VAL A 40 0.39 4.04 14.61
C VAL A 40 1.41 2.96 14.24
N LEU A 41 2.33 2.64 15.14
CA LEU A 41 3.43 1.72 14.87
C LEU A 41 2.96 0.31 14.45
N PRO A 42 2.02 -0.35 15.14
CA PRO A 42 1.57 -1.69 14.73
C PRO A 42 0.86 -1.68 13.37
N LYS A 43 0.16 -0.60 13.01
CA LYS A 43 -0.49 -0.45 11.70
C LYS A 43 0.55 -0.32 10.57
N ILE A 44 1.59 0.47 10.79
CA ILE A 44 2.69 0.62 9.82
C ILE A 44 3.42 -0.72 9.64
N LEU A 45 3.77 -1.39 10.72
CA LEU A 45 4.48 -2.66 10.66
C LEU A 45 3.65 -3.73 9.95
N SER A 46 2.38 -3.91 10.35
CA SER A 46 1.51 -4.91 9.73
C SER A 46 1.32 -4.67 8.23
N ALA A 47 1.07 -3.44 7.81
CA ALA A 47 0.94 -3.09 6.40
C ALA A 47 2.23 -3.40 5.62
N THR A 48 3.39 -3.04 6.17
CA THR A 48 4.69 -3.23 5.53
C THR A 48 5.06 -4.71 5.38
N PHE A 49 4.82 -5.53 6.42
CA PHE A 49 5.16 -6.96 6.38
C PHE A 49 4.17 -7.81 5.59
N LEU A 50 2.88 -7.42 5.55
CA LEU A 50 1.87 -8.17 4.79
C LEU A 50 1.86 -7.82 3.29
N SER A 51 2.39 -6.67 2.91
CA SER A 51 2.37 -6.20 1.53
C SER A 51 3.11 -7.10 0.53
N PRO A 52 4.29 -7.69 0.82
CA PRO A 52 4.93 -8.64 -0.08
C PRO A 52 4.08 -9.88 -0.37
N LEU A 53 3.36 -10.36 0.64
CA LEU A 53 2.44 -11.50 0.48
C LEU A 53 1.30 -11.16 -0.49
N LEU A 54 0.71 -9.98 -0.36
CA LEU A 54 -0.32 -9.49 -1.28
C LEU A 54 0.21 -9.34 -2.71
N MET A 55 1.47 -8.91 -2.86
CA MET A 55 2.14 -8.80 -4.15
C MET A 55 2.30 -10.18 -4.81
N LEU A 56 2.77 -11.19 -4.07
CA LEU A 56 2.91 -12.55 -4.58
C LEU A 56 1.56 -13.15 -4.99
N LEU A 57 0.51 -12.95 -4.18
CA LEU A 57 -0.85 -13.35 -4.52
C LEU A 57 -1.34 -12.68 -5.81
N SER A 58 -1.12 -11.38 -5.95
CA SER A 58 -1.48 -10.61 -7.16
C SER A 58 -0.75 -11.13 -8.39
N LEU A 59 0.53 -11.50 -8.26
CA LEU A 59 1.33 -12.06 -9.34
C LEU A 59 0.75 -13.40 -9.80
N VAL A 60 0.46 -14.30 -8.87
CA VAL A 60 -0.13 -15.62 -9.18
C VAL A 60 -1.49 -15.46 -9.86
N LEU A 61 -2.36 -14.62 -9.30
CA LEU A 61 -3.69 -14.37 -9.89
C LEU A 61 -3.60 -13.73 -11.28
N GLY A 62 -2.63 -12.83 -11.48
CA GLY A 62 -2.38 -12.20 -12.78
C GLY A 62 -1.95 -13.22 -13.85
N LEU A 63 -1.03 -14.13 -13.50
CA LEU A 63 -0.58 -15.22 -14.39
C LEU A 63 -1.71 -16.19 -14.70
N LEU A 64 -2.49 -16.60 -13.70
CA LEU A 64 -3.65 -17.46 -13.90
C LEU A 64 -4.73 -16.79 -14.76
N GLY A 65 -5.03 -15.52 -14.50
CA GLY A 65 -5.98 -14.75 -15.30
C GLY A 65 -5.53 -14.62 -16.77
N GLY A 66 -4.25 -14.34 -16.99
CA GLY A 66 -3.68 -14.33 -18.34
C GLY A 66 -3.81 -15.67 -19.06
N TRP A 67 -3.56 -16.78 -18.36
CA TRP A 67 -3.72 -18.12 -18.93
C TRP A 67 -5.18 -18.43 -19.32
N VAL A 68 -6.13 -18.12 -18.44
CA VAL A 68 -7.58 -18.30 -18.73
C VAL A 68 -8.01 -17.51 -19.99
N VAL A 69 -7.53 -16.28 -20.13
CA VAL A 69 -7.82 -15.46 -21.32
C VAL A 69 -7.22 -16.07 -22.58
N VAL A 70 -5.99 -16.55 -22.53
CA VAL A 70 -5.34 -17.22 -23.68
C VAL A 70 -6.09 -18.47 -24.12
N GLU A 71 -6.56 -19.27 -23.16
CA GLU A 71 -7.32 -20.49 -23.45
C GLU A 71 -8.72 -20.18 -24.02
N ALA A 72 -9.37 -19.12 -23.51
CA ALA A 72 -10.70 -18.72 -23.96
C ALA A 72 -10.70 -18.05 -25.36
N THR A 73 -9.68 -17.23 -25.66
CA THR A 73 -9.60 -16.47 -26.91
C THR A 73 -8.87 -17.19 -28.03
N GLN A 74 -8.01 -18.16 -27.72
CA GLN A 74 -7.17 -18.91 -28.67
C GLN A 74 -6.33 -18.02 -29.63
N ILE A 75 -6.13 -16.76 -29.28
CA ILE A 75 -5.32 -15.81 -30.06
C ILE A 75 -3.85 -16.21 -30.06
N ILE A 76 -3.38 -16.81 -28.96
CA ILE A 76 -2.01 -17.30 -28.79
C ILE A 76 -2.09 -18.77 -28.39
N PRO A 77 -1.29 -19.66 -28.99
CA PRO A 77 -1.22 -21.06 -28.55
C PRO A 77 -0.83 -21.16 -27.07
N PRO A 78 -1.58 -21.90 -26.24
CA PRO A 78 -1.28 -22.03 -24.79
C PRO A 78 0.16 -22.44 -24.46
N PRO A 79 0.84 -23.33 -25.25
CA PRO A 79 2.24 -23.64 -25.01
C PRO A 79 3.18 -22.45 -25.15
N SER A 80 2.88 -21.52 -26.07
CA SER A 80 3.69 -20.33 -26.29
C SER A 80 3.62 -19.36 -25.11
N TYR A 81 2.47 -19.25 -24.45
CA TYR A 81 2.31 -18.47 -23.23
C TYR A 81 3.19 -18.98 -22.10
N ILE A 82 3.19 -20.29 -21.85
CA ILE A 82 4.02 -20.93 -20.82
C ILE A 82 5.50 -20.78 -21.14
N THR A 83 5.88 -20.95 -22.40
CA THR A 83 7.27 -20.79 -22.84
C THR A 83 7.75 -19.35 -22.67
N GLY A 84 6.89 -18.36 -22.99
CA GLY A 84 7.18 -16.95 -22.79
C GLY A 84 7.42 -16.59 -21.32
N ILE A 85 6.55 -17.07 -20.41
CA ILE A 85 6.74 -16.87 -18.96
C ILE A 85 8.08 -17.44 -18.50
N LYS A 86 8.41 -18.67 -18.90
CA LYS A 86 9.66 -19.33 -18.50
C LYS A 86 10.90 -18.63 -19.06
N ALA A 87 10.84 -18.15 -20.29
CA ALA A 87 11.96 -17.47 -20.96
C ALA A 87 12.34 -16.14 -20.29
N PHE A 88 11.34 -15.40 -19.78
CA PHE A 88 11.55 -14.11 -19.15
C PHE A 88 11.56 -14.16 -17.62
N TYR A 89 11.48 -15.35 -17.03
CA TYR A 89 11.50 -15.51 -15.58
C TYR A 89 12.89 -15.20 -15.01
N ASN A 90 12.97 -14.17 -14.21
CA ASN A 90 14.17 -13.85 -13.43
C ASN A 90 13.77 -13.60 -11.97
N GLY A 91 14.31 -14.38 -11.05
CA GLY A 91 14.04 -14.27 -9.62
C GLY A 91 14.35 -12.90 -9.03
N PHE A 92 15.29 -12.17 -9.62
CA PHE A 92 15.61 -10.81 -9.20
C PHE A 92 14.40 -9.85 -9.31
N TYR A 93 13.61 -9.96 -10.36
CA TYR A 93 12.41 -9.10 -10.53
C TYR A 93 11.34 -9.36 -9.48
N ILE A 94 11.21 -10.61 -8.99
CA ILE A 94 10.27 -10.92 -7.91
C ILE A 94 10.75 -10.28 -6.61
N PHE A 95 12.02 -10.42 -6.27
CA PHE A 95 12.59 -9.79 -5.09
C PHE A 95 12.45 -8.26 -5.15
N TYR A 96 12.81 -7.66 -6.28
CA TYR A 96 12.64 -6.23 -6.52
C TYR A 96 11.19 -5.76 -6.32
N SER A 97 10.24 -6.49 -6.87
CA SER A 97 8.81 -6.15 -6.76
C SER A 97 8.30 -6.27 -5.31
N CYS A 98 8.73 -7.30 -4.57
CA CYS A 98 8.39 -7.47 -3.15
C CYS A 98 8.97 -6.33 -2.29
N PHE A 99 10.22 -5.97 -2.51
CA PHE A 99 10.89 -4.87 -1.82
C PHE A 99 10.19 -3.53 -2.11
N LYS A 100 9.91 -3.25 -3.38
CA LYS A 100 9.22 -2.05 -3.83
C LYS A 100 7.82 -1.93 -3.22
N MET A 101 7.08 -3.04 -3.18
CA MET A 101 5.75 -3.08 -2.58
C MET A 101 5.78 -2.81 -1.08
N SER A 102 6.75 -3.40 -0.36
CA SER A 102 6.94 -3.16 1.08
C SER A 102 7.24 -1.68 1.37
N LEU A 103 8.14 -1.08 0.59
CA LEU A 103 8.50 0.33 0.72
C LEU A 103 7.29 1.26 0.46
N PHE A 104 6.50 0.98 -0.56
CA PHE A 104 5.30 1.77 -0.85
C PHE A 104 4.22 1.61 0.21
N CYS A 105 3.99 0.42 0.75
CA CYS A 105 3.05 0.24 1.84
C CYS A 105 3.50 0.93 3.14
N PHE A 106 4.80 0.97 3.40
CA PHE A 106 5.35 1.78 4.48
C PHE A 106 5.03 3.27 4.30
N LEU A 107 5.23 3.82 3.10
CA LEU A 107 4.89 5.22 2.80
C LEU A 107 3.38 5.48 2.93
N ILE A 108 2.54 4.59 2.38
CA ILE A 108 1.07 4.70 2.46
C ILE A 108 0.62 4.77 3.93
N SER A 109 1.05 3.81 4.73
CA SER A 109 0.61 3.71 6.13
C SER A 109 1.15 4.85 6.99
N SER A 110 2.40 5.27 6.78
CA SER A 110 3.03 6.36 7.54
C SER A 110 2.35 7.70 7.27
N ILE A 111 2.16 8.06 6.01
CA ILE A 111 1.55 9.34 5.63
C ILE A 111 0.07 9.39 6.02
N SER A 112 -0.66 8.28 5.85
CA SER A 112 -2.06 8.19 6.25
C SER A 112 -2.23 8.35 7.76
N ALA A 113 -1.38 7.67 8.53
CA ALA A 113 -1.38 7.77 9.99
C ALA A 113 -1.05 9.19 10.45
N PHE A 114 -0.07 9.84 9.81
CA PHE A 114 0.28 11.23 10.11
C PHE A 114 -0.90 12.19 9.88
N ASN A 115 -1.52 12.13 8.71
CA ASN A 115 -2.65 13.00 8.40
C ASN A 115 -3.88 12.72 9.28
N GLY A 116 -4.12 11.45 9.64
CA GLY A 116 -5.17 11.07 10.59
C GLY A 116 -4.89 11.60 12.00
N TYR A 117 -3.67 11.45 12.49
CA TYR A 117 -3.28 11.86 13.84
C TYR A 117 -3.41 13.37 14.07
N TYR A 118 -3.15 14.18 13.05
CA TYR A 118 -3.27 15.64 13.10
C TYR A 118 -4.58 16.17 12.52
N ALA A 119 -5.60 15.32 12.33
CA ALA A 119 -6.91 15.75 11.85
C ALA A 119 -7.57 16.71 12.84
N LYS A 120 -8.16 17.81 12.31
CA LYS A 120 -8.86 18.85 13.08
C LYS A 120 -10.18 19.20 12.39
N GLY A 121 -11.17 19.67 13.17
CA GLY A 121 -12.43 20.16 12.61
C GLY A 121 -13.56 19.13 12.57
N GLY A 122 -13.58 18.18 13.50
CA GLY A 122 -14.64 17.20 13.65
C GLY A 122 -14.73 16.20 12.49
N SER A 123 -15.91 15.63 12.25
CA SER A 123 -16.12 14.59 11.23
C SER A 123 -15.78 15.06 9.81
N LEU A 124 -16.05 16.33 9.49
CA LEU A 124 -15.68 16.91 8.20
C LEU A 124 -14.16 17.00 8.02
N GLY A 125 -13.44 17.30 9.10
CA GLY A 125 -11.99 17.32 9.12
C GLY A 125 -11.36 15.97 8.86
N VAL A 126 -11.95 14.88 9.38
CA VAL A 126 -11.51 13.50 9.11
C VAL A 126 -11.65 13.16 7.62
N GLY A 127 -12.80 13.48 7.01
CA GLY A 127 -13.00 13.29 5.58
C GLY A 127 -11.97 14.04 4.73
N ARG A 128 -11.68 15.29 5.10
CA ARG A 128 -10.69 16.12 4.41
C ARG A 128 -9.26 15.57 4.57
N SER A 129 -8.89 15.12 5.77
CA SER A 129 -7.56 14.53 6.01
C SER A 129 -7.37 13.21 5.27
N SER A 130 -8.42 12.38 5.15
CA SER A 130 -8.41 11.16 4.33
C SER A 130 -8.16 11.45 2.85
N THR A 131 -8.88 12.41 2.29
CA THR A 131 -8.70 12.81 0.88
C THR A 131 -7.31 13.40 0.64
N GLN A 132 -6.83 14.25 1.53
CA GLN A 132 -5.50 14.83 1.46
C GLN A 132 -4.40 13.77 1.55
N SER A 133 -4.60 12.75 2.39
CA SER A 133 -3.69 11.60 2.47
C SER A 133 -3.55 10.90 1.13
N ILE A 134 -4.67 10.57 0.47
CA ILE A 134 -4.67 9.87 -0.82
C ILE A 134 -3.89 10.66 -1.87
N VAL A 135 -4.14 11.96 -1.97
CA VAL A 135 -3.47 12.83 -2.95
C VAL A 135 -1.96 12.89 -2.69
N THR A 136 -1.56 13.15 -1.45
CA THR A 136 -0.15 13.22 -1.06
C THR A 136 0.58 11.91 -1.31
N ILE A 137 -0.04 10.79 -0.92
CA ILE A 137 0.52 9.44 -1.13
C ILE A 137 0.67 9.14 -2.62
N SER A 138 -0.33 9.46 -3.44
CA SER A 138 -0.28 9.20 -4.88
C SER A 138 0.87 9.93 -5.56
N ILE A 139 1.08 11.19 -5.21
CA ILE A 139 2.21 11.98 -5.73
C ILE A 139 3.55 11.38 -5.28
N LEU A 140 3.68 11.04 -4.00
CA LEU A 140 4.91 10.47 -3.47
C LEU A 140 5.21 9.08 -4.04
N ILE A 141 4.20 8.22 -4.21
CA ILE A 141 4.38 6.92 -4.87
C ILE A 141 4.94 7.10 -6.27
N LEU A 142 4.40 8.01 -7.08
CA LEU A 142 4.89 8.24 -8.44
C LEU A 142 6.33 8.74 -8.47
N LEU A 143 6.69 9.66 -7.57
CA LEU A 143 8.07 10.15 -7.46
C LEU A 143 9.04 9.05 -7.00
N PHE A 144 8.70 8.33 -5.93
CA PHE A 144 9.54 7.24 -5.43
C PHE A 144 9.61 6.05 -6.39
N ASP A 145 8.54 5.81 -7.17
CA ASP A 145 8.53 4.76 -8.19
C ASP A 145 9.62 4.99 -9.23
N LEU A 146 9.74 6.23 -9.70
CA LEU A 146 10.78 6.62 -10.63
C LEU A 146 12.19 6.46 -10.02
N ILE A 147 12.39 6.96 -8.80
CA ILE A 147 13.69 6.90 -8.11
C ILE A 147 14.11 5.45 -7.86
N VAL A 148 13.24 4.63 -7.28
CA VAL A 148 13.56 3.24 -6.94
C VAL A 148 13.79 2.41 -8.20
N THR A 149 13.03 2.68 -9.27
CA THR A 149 13.23 1.97 -10.55
C THR A 149 14.57 2.32 -11.18
N GLN A 150 14.95 3.59 -11.21
CA GLN A 150 16.25 4.01 -11.74
C GLN A 150 17.42 3.45 -10.92
N LEU A 151 17.28 3.41 -9.60
CA LEU A 151 18.37 3.01 -8.71
C LEU A 151 18.59 1.49 -8.70
N MET A 152 17.57 0.69 -9.00
CA MET A 152 17.65 -0.79 -8.97
C MET A 152 17.82 -1.43 -10.35
N LEU A 153 17.44 -0.76 -11.43
CA LEU A 153 17.50 -1.29 -12.80
C LEU A 153 18.61 -0.67 -13.65
N TYR A 154 19.21 0.42 -13.20
CA TYR A 154 20.38 1.08 -13.78
C TYR A 154 21.58 1.00 -12.84
#